data_68b94088bdc21266bc0f6ec6dd4d7542
#
_entry.id   68b94088bdc21266bc0f6ec6dd4d7542
#
_cell.length_a   1.000
_cell.length_b   1.000
_cell.length_c   1.000
_cell.angle_alpha   90.00
_cell.angle_beta   90.00
_cell.angle_gamma   90.00
#
_symmetry.space_group_name_H-M   'P 1'
#
loop_
_entity.id
_entity.type
_entity.pdbx_description
1 polymer ?
#
loop_
_entity_poly.entity_id
_entity_poly.type
_entity_poly.pdbx_seq_one_letter_code
_entity_poly.pdbx_strand_id
1 'polypeptide(L)'
;MRFLRGRGFGASLAVALLLTVAGVRMIVAQAAQPAEPGPSIPSIFIVGDSTANIHGDADISTMQRVGWGTPFAAYFNPAKIHVVNAARAGRSSRTFMNEGKWAVVLQQLKPGDFVLIQFGHNDPGPVASGKQRGSLPGIGDETQTVTHENGTTEVVHTFGWYLRKYIADTRARGATPIVLSVTPRNIWTDGRVERGLGHYREWAAEVAHQENADYVDLTGIVARAYEKLGQSKVATFFPLDHTHTNLKGAELNARSVVAGLKALPDAPLTPYFSDKGNAVLSAAESTLPLPANPKLPNLWIIGDSTVRNGEGDGANGQWGWGDEIAPYFNTDKINVVNRAVGGRSSRTYYHFHWARVLSMIKPGDVVLMQFGHNDSGPLDDPARARGTLPGNGEETRQIDNPITRKREVVHTYGWHLRQMIEETRAKAATPVVLSLVPRKIWKDGKIRRESYVQWACEAARQEHALFVNLNEIVAEQYDAMGPQTVDGLFGDPHTHTDLAGAKLNAKSVIEGLKGLKHDPLKRYLSKDGRRVKATSFR
;
A
#
# COMPACT_ATOMS: atom_id res chain seq x y z
N MET A 1 -82.80 7.02 9.21
CA MET A 1 -83.94 6.07 9.15
C MET A 1 -83.41 4.75 9.64
N ARG A 2 -83.75 4.37 10.91
CA ARG A 2 -84.85 3.51 11.37
C ARG A 2 -84.85 2.17 10.64
N PHE A 3 -84.82 0.95 11.18
CA PHE A 3 -85.25 0.34 12.46
C PHE A 3 -84.75 -1.11 12.44
N LEU A 4 -84.33 -1.69 13.47
CA LEU A 4 -84.87 -2.46 14.59
C LEU A 4 -84.92 -3.99 14.39
N ARG A 5 -84.32 -4.68 15.36
CA ARG A 5 -84.79 -5.81 16.18
C ARG A 5 -85.14 -7.17 15.59
N GLY A 6 -84.66 -8.19 16.29
CA GLY A 6 -85.29 -9.47 16.44
C GLY A 6 -84.47 -10.51 17.20
N ARG A 7 -84.86 -10.76 18.44
CA ARG A 7 -84.38 -11.81 19.37
C ARG A 7 -84.93 -13.18 18.96
N GLY A 8 -84.24 -14.23 19.28
CA GLY A 8 -84.73 -15.59 19.28
C GLY A 8 -83.87 -16.55 20.10
N PHE A 9 -84.35 -16.88 21.31
CA PHE A 9 -83.81 -17.93 22.19
C PHE A 9 -84.16 -19.32 21.65
N GLY A 10 -83.26 -20.29 21.78
CA GLY A 10 -83.56 -21.70 21.55
C GLY A 10 -82.48 -22.56 22.23
N ALA A 11 -82.79 -23.04 23.43
CA ALA A 11 -82.02 -24.04 24.15
C ALA A 11 -82.37 -25.42 23.62
N SER A 12 -81.31 -26.22 23.38
CA SER A 12 -81.45 -27.69 23.25
C SER A 12 -80.27 -28.40 23.81
N LEU A 13 -80.55 -29.24 24.75
CA LEU A 13 -79.72 -30.22 25.45
C LEU A 13 -79.14 -31.24 24.45
N ALA A 14 -77.89 -31.54 24.51
CA ALA A 14 -77.32 -32.72 23.87
C ALA A 14 -76.12 -33.31 24.67
N VAL A 15 -76.29 -34.48 25.00
CA VAL A 15 -75.60 -35.50 25.73
C VAL A 15 -74.07 -35.54 25.40
N ALA A 16 -73.25 -35.53 26.47
CA ALA A 16 -71.83 -35.78 26.41
C ALA A 16 -71.50 -37.28 26.14
N LEU A 17 -70.81 -37.55 25.08
CA LEU A 17 -70.19 -38.86 24.84
C LEU A 17 -68.68 -38.68 25.00
N LEU A 18 -68.10 -39.18 26.10
CA LEU A 18 -66.70 -39.27 26.37
C LEU A 18 -66.07 -40.35 25.49
N LEU A 19 -65.32 -39.96 24.46
CA LEU A 19 -64.36 -40.80 23.75
C LEU A 19 -62.94 -40.43 24.17
N THR A 20 -62.28 -41.27 24.98
CA THR A 20 -60.89 -41.24 25.31
C THR A 20 -60.06 -41.68 24.09
N VAL A 21 -59.47 -40.73 23.36
CA VAL A 21 -58.47 -41.00 22.34
C VAL A 21 -57.11 -40.96 23.01
N ALA A 22 -56.48 -42.14 23.16
CA ALA A 22 -55.10 -42.24 23.58
C ALA A 22 -54.19 -41.64 22.50
N GLY A 23 -53.70 -40.43 22.74
CA GLY A 23 -52.75 -39.74 21.85
C GLY A 23 -51.38 -40.36 21.95
N VAL A 24 -51.00 -41.18 20.97
CA VAL A 24 -49.61 -41.57 20.74
C VAL A 24 -48.85 -40.34 20.28
N ARG A 25 -48.06 -39.73 21.17
CA ARG A 25 -47.06 -38.74 20.79
C ARG A 25 -45.94 -39.42 20.04
N MET A 26 -45.91 -39.34 18.69
CA MET A 26 -44.73 -39.59 17.92
C MET A 26 -43.69 -38.53 18.28
N ILE A 27 -42.67 -38.89 19.04
CA ILE A 27 -41.45 -38.10 19.18
C ILE A 27 -40.71 -38.25 17.85
N VAL A 28 -40.87 -37.28 16.95
CA VAL A 28 -39.98 -37.12 15.80
C VAL A 28 -38.64 -36.67 16.38
N ALA A 29 -37.69 -37.59 16.47
CA ALA A 29 -36.32 -37.26 16.76
C ALA A 29 -35.83 -36.35 15.62
N GLN A 30 -35.68 -35.07 15.89
CA GLN A 30 -35.05 -34.11 15.00
C GLN A 30 -33.61 -34.52 14.87
N ALA A 31 -33.23 -35.12 13.72
CA ALA A 31 -31.87 -35.43 13.43
C ALA A 31 -31.06 -34.16 13.58
N ALA A 32 -30.07 -34.16 14.50
CA ALA A 32 -29.13 -33.09 14.65
C ALA A 32 -28.50 -32.79 13.29
N GLN A 33 -28.71 -31.60 12.74
CA GLN A 33 -27.97 -31.19 11.57
C GLN A 33 -26.47 -31.32 11.90
N PRO A 34 -25.66 -31.95 11.00
CA PRO A 34 -24.23 -31.96 11.21
C PRO A 34 -23.76 -30.54 11.41
N ALA A 35 -23.04 -30.30 12.50
CA ALA A 35 -22.43 -29.00 12.77
C ALA A 35 -21.66 -28.58 11.52
N GLU A 36 -21.92 -27.39 10.99
CA GLU A 36 -21.13 -26.83 9.91
C GLU A 36 -19.66 -26.93 10.30
N PRO A 37 -18.80 -27.45 9.44
CA PRO A 37 -17.36 -27.50 9.74
C PRO A 37 -16.91 -26.09 10.03
N GLY A 38 -16.35 -25.87 11.23
CA GLY A 38 -15.81 -24.58 11.62
C GLY A 38 -14.85 -24.02 10.55
N PRO A 39 -14.62 -22.70 10.47
CA PRO A 39 -13.83 -22.12 9.42
C PRO A 39 -12.47 -22.80 9.32
N SER A 40 -12.22 -23.46 8.19
CA SER A 40 -10.96 -24.16 7.94
C SER A 40 -9.82 -23.13 7.87
N ILE A 41 -8.70 -23.40 8.56
CA ILE A 41 -7.50 -22.55 8.51
C ILE A 41 -7.10 -22.34 7.03
N PRO A 42 -6.99 -21.10 6.54
CA PRO A 42 -6.61 -20.83 5.16
C PRO A 42 -5.16 -21.21 4.86
N SER A 43 -4.82 -21.28 3.59
CA SER A 43 -3.46 -21.59 3.12
C SER A 43 -2.94 -20.50 2.20
N ILE A 44 -1.62 -20.28 2.22
CA ILE A 44 -0.89 -19.52 1.20
C ILE A 44 -0.17 -20.53 0.31
N PHE A 45 -0.51 -20.57 -0.96
CA PHE A 45 0.23 -21.34 -1.95
C PHE A 45 1.21 -20.43 -2.69
N ILE A 46 2.47 -20.85 -2.77
CA ILE A 46 3.50 -20.17 -3.57
C ILE A 46 3.66 -20.97 -4.85
N VAL A 47 3.38 -20.34 -5.99
CA VAL A 47 3.62 -20.90 -7.33
C VAL A 47 4.68 -20.06 -8.04
N GLY A 48 5.68 -20.73 -8.63
CA GLY A 48 6.82 -20.05 -9.20
C GLY A 48 7.94 -21.00 -9.62
N ASP A 49 9.10 -20.41 -9.79
CA ASP A 49 10.31 -21.05 -10.27
C ASP A 49 11.36 -21.35 -9.17
N SER A 50 12.62 -21.52 -9.55
CA SER A 50 13.76 -21.82 -8.65
C SER A 50 14.07 -20.69 -7.67
N THR A 51 13.69 -19.45 -7.95
CA THR A 51 13.93 -18.33 -7.04
C THR A 51 13.00 -18.38 -5.83
N ALA A 52 11.86 -19.06 -5.96
CA ALA A 52 10.93 -19.31 -4.86
C ALA A 52 11.17 -20.69 -4.21
N ASN A 53 11.55 -21.73 -4.96
CA ASN A 53 11.86 -23.06 -4.41
C ASN A 53 12.84 -23.84 -5.29
N ILE A 54 13.93 -24.32 -4.70
CA ILE A 54 14.93 -25.09 -5.44
C ILE A 54 14.81 -26.60 -5.21
N HIS A 55 14.64 -27.09 -3.99
CA HIS A 55 14.43 -28.51 -3.66
C HIS A 55 13.79 -28.70 -2.28
N GLY A 56 13.08 -29.87 -2.10
CA GLY A 56 12.57 -30.31 -0.80
C GLY A 56 13.67 -30.91 0.10
N ASP A 57 13.33 -31.29 1.26
CA ASP A 57 13.88 -32.16 2.33
C ASP A 57 15.39 -32.20 2.67
N ALA A 58 16.30 -31.54 1.97
CA ALA A 58 17.71 -31.48 2.34
C ALA A 58 17.98 -30.37 3.38
N ASP A 59 19.00 -30.54 4.20
CA ASP A 59 19.44 -29.54 5.17
C ASP A 59 19.75 -28.21 4.47
N ILE A 60 18.85 -27.25 4.63
CA ILE A 60 18.94 -25.93 4.00
C ILE A 60 20.12 -25.10 4.49
N SER A 61 20.71 -25.44 5.66
CA SER A 61 21.86 -24.70 6.21
C SER A 61 23.13 -24.89 5.38
N THR A 62 23.23 -26.01 4.68
CA THR A 62 24.37 -26.37 3.78
C THR A 62 24.11 -26.06 2.32
N MET A 63 22.86 -25.65 1.95
CA MET A 63 22.50 -25.38 0.58
C MET A 63 23.10 -24.08 0.05
N GLN A 64 23.79 -24.16 -1.06
CA GLN A 64 24.29 -23.00 -1.79
C GLN A 64 23.20 -22.30 -2.65
N ARG A 65 22.05 -22.93 -2.83
CA ARG A 65 20.87 -22.39 -3.53
C ARG A 65 19.61 -22.59 -2.68
N VAL A 66 18.98 -21.48 -2.31
CA VAL A 66 17.72 -21.50 -1.54
C VAL A 66 16.74 -20.50 -2.14
N GLY A 67 15.51 -20.92 -2.42
CA GLY A 67 14.45 -20.02 -2.85
C GLY A 67 13.80 -19.31 -1.67
N TRP A 68 13.30 -18.09 -1.90
CA TRP A 68 12.71 -17.24 -0.85
C TRP A 68 11.48 -17.87 -0.17
N GLY A 69 10.75 -18.75 -0.86
CA GLY A 69 9.59 -19.44 -0.31
C GLY A 69 9.95 -20.40 0.83
N THR A 70 11.21 -20.85 0.92
CA THR A 70 11.67 -21.74 1.99
C THR A 70 11.66 -21.05 3.37
N PRO A 71 12.31 -19.89 3.59
CA PRO A 71 12.25 -19.18 4.87
C PRO A 71 10.94 -18.39 5.08
N PHE A 72 10.07 -18.29 4.09
CA PHE A 72 8.88 -17.45 4.11
C PHE A 72 7.84 -17.88 5.17
N ALA A 73 7.67 -19.19 5.37
CA ALA A 73 6.71 -19.72 6.35
C ALA A 73 6.93 -19.19 7.77
N ALA A 74 8.19 -18.91 8.15
CA ALA A 74 8.52 -18.39 9.49
C ALA A 74 7.93 -17.01 9.81
N TYR A 75 7.45 -16.29 8.80
CA TYR A 75 6.80 -14.98 8.98
C TYR A 75 5.30 -15.08 9.25
N PHE A 76 4.73 -16.29 9.27
CA PHE A 76 3.30 -16.52 9.51
C PHE A 76 3.07 -17.37 10.75
N ASN A 77 1.90 -17.17 11.37
CA ASN A 77 1.48 -17.97 12.50
C ASN A 77 0.83 -19.27 12.00
N PRO A 78 1.46 -20.45 12.22
CA PRO A 78 0.96 -21.73 11.70
C PRO A 78 -0.38 -22.17 12.30
N ALA A 79 -0.78 -21.60 13.44
CA ALA A 79 -2.11 -21.83 14.01
C ALA A 79 -3.22 -21.04 13.30
N LYS A 80 -2.86 -20.09 12.42
CA LYS A 80 -3.82 -19.23 11.74
C LYS A 80 -3.81 -19.39 10.22
N ILE A 81 -2.69 -19.82 9.64
CA ILE A 81 -2.55 -19.99 8.19
C ILE A 81 -1.43 -21.00 7.88
N HIS A 82 -1.64 -21.84 6.87
CA HIS A 82 -0.62 -22.73 6.36
C HIS A 82 0.14 -22.08 5.19
N VAL A 83 1.43 -22.40 5.05
CA VAL A 83 2.24 -21.96 3.90
C VAL A 83 2.68 -23.20 3.12
N VAL A 84 2.27 -23.29 1.87
CA VAL A 84 2.56 -24.39 0.95
C VAL A 84 3.44 -23.87 -0.19
N ASN A 85 4.72 -24.22 -0.19
CA ASN A 85 5.61 -23.85 -1.29
C ASN A 85 5.52 -24.89 -2.42
N ALA A 86 4.65 -24.61 -3.40
CA ALA A 86 4.43 -25.45 -4.58
C ALA A 86 5.37 -25.09 -5.76
N ALA A 87 6.17 -24.02 -5.65
CA ALA A 87 7.09 -23.62 -6.71
C ALA A 87 8.05 -24.75 -7.13
N ARG A 88 8.52 -24.73 -8.36
CA ARG A 88 9.41 -25.77 -8.93
C ARG A 88 10.53 -25.15 -9.76
N ALA A 89 11.74 -25.57 -9.44
CA ALA A 89 12.95 -25.12 -10.12
C ALA A 89 12.89 -25.33 -11.64
N GLY A 90 13.31 -24.33 -12.41
CA GLY A 90 13.39 -24.36 -13.86
C GLY A 90 12.08 -24.21 -14.60
N ARG A 91 10.96 -23.96 -13.92
CA ARG A 91 9.64 -23.81 -14.57
C ARG A 91 9.38 -22.35 -14.90
N SER A 92 8.80 -22.15 -16.08
CA SER A 92 8.18 -20.89 -16.50
C SER A 92 6.70 -20.88 -16.14
N SER A 93 6.02 -19.77 -16.38
CA SER A 93 4.57 -19.69 -16.27
C SER A 93 3.87 -20.77 -17.13
N ARG A 94 4.37 -21.02 -18.34
CA ARG A 94 3.90 -22.08 -19.26
C ARG A 94 4.14 -23.48 -18.70
N THR A 95 5.39 -23.86 -18.41
CA THR A 95 5.74 -25.24 -18.08
C THR A 95 5.22 -25.68 -16.72
N PHE A 96 5.07 -24.76 -15.75
CA PHE A 96 4.41 -25.07 -14.48
C PHE A 96 2.94 -25.49 -14.68
N MET A 97 2.26 -24.85 -15.64
CA MET A 97 0.88 -25.18 -16.00
C MET A 97 0.80 -26.51 -16.78
N ASN A 98 1.56 -26.63 -17.86
CA ASN A 98 1.46 -27.75 -18.80
C ASN A 98 1.97 -29.08 -18.24
N GLU A 99 2.92 -29.05 -17.30
CA GLU A 99 3.37 -30.24 -16.58
C GLU A 99 2.39 -30.68 -15.45
N GLY A 100 1.18 -30.13 -15.39
CA GLY A 100 0.14 -30.48 -14.43
C GLY A 100 0.40 -29.96 -12.99
N LYS A 101 1.47 -29.22 -12.73
CA LYS A 101 1.79 -28.71 -11.38
C LYS A 101 0.75 -27.73 -10.87
N TRP A 102 0.23 -26.90 -11.78
CA TRP A 102 -0.88 -26.01 -11.46
C TRP A 102 -2.17 -26.76 -11.14
N ALA A 103 -2.48 -27.82 -11.87
CA ALA A 103 -3.66 -28.64 -11.60
C ALA A 103 -3.63 -29.26 -10.18
N VAL A 104 -2.45 -29.67 -9.71
CA VAL A 104 -2.26 -30.20 -8.34
C VAL A 104 -2.55 -29.12 -7.29
N VAL A 105 -2.13 -27.87 -7.52
CA VAL A 105 -2.44 -26.73 -6.63
C VAL A 105 -3.94 -26.46 -6.64
N LEU A 106 -4.57 -26.40 -7.83
CA LEU A 106 -6.01 -26.14 -7.97
C LEU A 106 -6.89 -27.17 -7.23
N GLN A 107 -6.47 -28.42 -7.15
CA GLN A 107 -7.21 -29.46 -6.40
C GLN A 107 -7.20 -29.20 -4.89
N GLN A 108 -6.20 -28.50 -4.37
CA GLN A 108 -6.05 -28.20 -2.95
C GLN A 108 -6.66 -26.85 -2.55
N LEU A 109 -6.86 -25.94 -3.51
CA LEU A 109 -7.39 -24.61 -3.25
C LEU A 109 -8.85 -24.65 -2.79
N LYS A 110 -9.13 -23.87 -1.76
CA LYS A 110 -10.46 -23.66 -1.17
C LYS A 110 -10.75 -22.17 -0.97
N PRO A 111 -12.00 -21.78 -0.79
CA PRO A 111 -12.35 -20.40 -0.49
C PRO A 111 -11.61 -19.86 0.73
N GLY A 112 -11.08 -18.62 0.60
CA GLY A 112 -10.29 -17.95 1.63
C GLY A 112 -8.78 -18.22 1.57
N ASP A 113 -8.31 -19.12 0.69
CA ASP A 113 -6.87 -19.31 0.44
C ASP A 113 -6.26 -18.16 -0.37
N PHE A 114 -4.93 -18.11 -0.39
CA PHE A 114 -4.14 -17.13 -1.14
C PHE A 114 -3.17 -17.84 -2.08
N VAL A 115 -2.93 -17.25 -3.25
CA VAL A 115 -1.93 -17.77 -4.20
C VAL A 115 -0.96 -16.64 -4.54
N LEU A 116 0.31 -16.80 -4.16
CA LEU A 116 1.41 -15.93 -4.57
C LEU A 116 1.98 -16.46 -5.88
N ILE A 117 1.88 -15.65 -6.95
CA ILE A 117 2.22 -16.04 -8.33
C ILE A 117 3.49 -15.30 -8.73
N GLN A 118 4.62 -16.01 -8.92
CA GLN A 118 5.90 -15.44 -9.33
C GLN A 118 6.56 -16.23 -10.45
N PHE A 119 6.52 -15.72 -11.67
CA PHE A 119 7.20 -16.27 -12.85
C PHE A 119 7.92 -15.15 -13.62
N GLY A 120 8.80 -15.54 -14.57
CA GLY A 120 9.51 -14.63 -15.45
C GLY A 120 10.98 -14.96 -15.65
N HIS A 121 11.66 -15.69 -14.75
CA HIS A 121 13.07 -16.05 -14.92
C HIS A 121 13.33 -17.07 -16.04
N ASN A 122 12.37 -17.94 -16.33
CA ASN A 122 12.48 -18.99 -17.33
C ASN A 122 11.63 -18.72 -18.58
N ASP A 123 10.75 -17.75 -18.54
CA ASP A 123 9.86 -17.37 -19.62
C ASP A 123 10.57 -16.79 -20.85
N PRO A 124 11.73 -16.07 -20.73
CA PRO A 124 12.52 -15.67 -21.89
C PRO A 124 13.24 -16.80 -22.62
N GLY A 125 13.12 -18.04 -22.15
CA GLY A 125 13.76 -19.19 -22.77
C GLY A 125 13.21 -19.52 -24.15
N PRO A 126 13.87 -20.42 -24.90
CA PRO A 126 13.37 -20.90 -26.18
C PRO A 126 11.99 -21.54 -26.06
N VAL A 127 11.11 -21.22 -27.01
CA VAL A 127 9.74 -21.76 -27.07
C VAL A 127 9.72 -23.17 -27.64
N ALA A 128 10.49 -23.41 -28.73
CA ALA A 128 10.44 -24.63 -29.54
C ALA A 128 11.75 -25.44 -29.57
N SER A 129 12.81 -24.99 -28.90
CA SER A 129 14.12 -25.65 -28.93
C SER A 129 14.75 -25.77 -27.53
N GLY A 130 15.74 -26.58 -27.38
CA GLY A 130 16.45 -26.80 -26.12
C GLY A 130 15.51 -27.25 -25.00
N LYS A 131 15.47 -26.53 -23.89
CA LYS A 131 14.58 -26.87 -22.75
C LYS A 131 13.10 -26.55 -23.01
N GLN A 132 12.75 -25.93 -24.12
CA GLN A 132 11.39 -25.61 -24.59
C GLN A 132 10.47 -25.04 -23.49
N ARG A 133 11.00 -24.16 -22.65
CA ARG A 133 10.28 -23.65 -21.47
C ARG A 133 9.79 -22.20 -21.59
N GLY A 134 10.16 -21.51 -22.66
CA GLY A 134 9.75 -20.12 -22.87
C GLY A 134 8.24 -19.99 -23.11
N SER A 135 7.65 -18.89 -22.65
CA SER A 135 6.37 -18.38 -23.11
C SER A 135 6.61 -17.38 -24.27
N LEU A 136 5.57 -17.02 -25.02
CA LEU A 136 5.68 -15.92 -25.96
C LEU A 136 5.82 -14.61 -25.17
N PRO A 137 6.62 -13.65 -25.66
CA PRO A 137 6.72 -12.33 -25.05
C PRO A 137 5.40 -11.56 -25.18
N GLY A 138 5.16 -10.67 -24.20
CA GLY A 138 3.97 -9.78 -24.23
C GLY A 138 2.84 -10.25 -23.33
N ILE A 139 1.74 -9.48 -23.43
CA ILE A 139 0.55 -9.65 -22.59
C ILE A 139 -0.73 -9.87 -23.42
N GLY A 140 -0.61 -9.93 -24.74
CA GLY A 140 -1.74 -10.19 -25.66
C GLY A 140 -2.20 -11.67 -25.67
N ASP A 141 -3.00 -12.00 -26.67
CA ASP A 141 -3.55 -13.35 -26.86
C ASP A 141 -2.87 -14.11 -28.01
N GLU A 142 -1.71 -13.64 -28.46
CA GLU A 142 -0.93 -14.27 -29.51
C GLU A 142 -0.55 -15.69 -29.10
N THR A 143 -0.55 -16.58 -30.11
CA THR A 143 -0.23 -17.98 -29.94
C THR A 143 0.78 -18.47 -30.97
N GLN A 144 1.52 -19.50 -30.62
CA GLN A 144 2.40 -20.23 -31.54
C GLN A 144 2.23 -21.74 -31.30
N THR A 145 1.93 -22.48 -32.35
CA THR A 145 1.96 -23.96 -32.27
C THR A 145 3.40 -24.44 -32.39
N VAL A 146 3.83 -25.26 -31.41
CA VAL A 146 5.13 -25.92 -31.42
C VAL A 146 4.94 -27.42 -31.45
N THR A 147 5.86 -28.12 -32.14
CA THR A 147 5.89 -29.59 -32.16
C THR A 147 7.09 -30.03 -31.33
N HIS A 148 6.86 -30.89 -30.35
CA HIS A 148 7.89 -31.47 -29.49
C HIS A 148 8.60 -32.62 -30.21
N GLU A 149 9.80 -32.99 -29.75
CA GLU A 149 10.59 -34.12 -30.31
C GLU A 149 9.83 -35.46 -30.31
N ASN A 150 8.92 -35.66 -29.37
CA ASN A 150 8.04 -36.83 -29.31
C ASN A 150 6.85 -36.79 -30.26
N GLY A 151 6.76 -35.79 -31.13
CA GLY A 151 5.69 -35.60 -32.11
C GLY A 151 4.39 -34.99 -31.56
N THR A 152 4.30 -34.70 -30.27
CA THR A 152 3.14 -33.97 -29.71
C THR A 152 3.17 -32.49 -30.07
N THR A 153 2.00 -31.90 -30.26
CA THR A 153 1.86 -30.44 -30.51
C THR A 153 1.32 -29.74 -29.29
N GLU A 154 1.77 -28.49 -29.10
CA GLU A 154 1.35 -27.59 -28.03
C GLU A 154 1.09 -26.22 -28.62
N VAL A 155 0.00 -25.57 -28.16
CA VAL A 155 -0.25 -24.15 -28.43
C VAL A 155 0.35 -23.35 -27.27
N VAL A 156 1.39 -22.59 -27.59
CA VAL A 156 2.09 -21.72 -26.63
C VAL A 156 1.48 -20.31 -26.69
N HIS A 157 1.19 -19.76 -25.53
CA HIS A 157 0.62 -18.43 -25.33
C HIS A 157 1.65 -17.42 -24.83
N THR A 158 1.23 -16.17 -24.72
CA THR A 158 2.04 -15.09 -24.13
C THR A 158 2.20 -15.29 -22.62
N PHE A 159 3.24 -14.68 -22.06
CA PHE A 159 3.43 -14.61 -20.61
C PHE A 159 2.19 -14.04 -19.88
N GLY A 160 1.59 -12.98 -20.42
CA GLY A 160 0.42 -12.36 -19.82
C GLY A 160 -0.82 -13.26 -19.87
N TRP A 161 -1.00 -14.06 -20.93
CA TRP A 161 -2.09 -15.02 -21.00
C TRP A 161 -1.99 -16.06 -19.87
N TYR A 162 -0.78 -16.59 -19.61
CA TYR A 162 -0.58 -17.52 -18.51
C TYR A 162 -0.85 -16.88 -17.15
N LEU A 163 -0.43 -15.64 -16.92
CA LEU A 163 -0.72 -14.95 -15.67
C LEU A 163 -2.23 -14.71 -15.50
N ARG A 164 -2.95 -14.26 -16.54
CA ARG A 164 -4.42 -14.14 -16.49
C ARG A 164 -5.09 -15.48 -16.13
N LYS A 165 -4.60 -16.56 -16.69
CA LYS A 165 -5.13 -17.91 -16.40
C LYS A 165 -4.92 -18.29 -14.94
N TYR A 166 -3.74 -18.05 -14.34
CA TYR A 166 -3.49 -18.28 -12.91
C TYR A 166 -4.44 -17.45 -12.04
N ILE A 167 -4.63 -16.18 -12.37
CA ILE A 167 -5.53 -15.26 -11.65
C ILE A 167 -6.99 -15.77 -11.72
N ALA A 168 -7.48 -16.04 -12.90
CA ALA A 168 -8.86 -16.48 -13.14
C ALA A 168 -9.15 -17.81 -12.43
N ASP A 169 -8.28 -18.80 -12.57
CA ASP A 169 -8.43 -20.10 -11.94
C ASP A 169 -8.40 -20.03 -10.41
N THR A 170 -7.53 -19.18 -9.84
CA THR A 170 -7.47 -18.92 -8.41
C THR A 170 -8.80 -18.37 -7.90
N ARG A 171 -9.34 -17.35 -8.58
CA ARG A 171 -10.64 -16.76 -8.23
C ARG A 171 -11.80 -17.75 -8.37
N ALA A 172 -11.78 -18.59 -9.38
CA ALA A 172 -12.80 -19.63 -9.57
C ALA A 172 -12.87 -20.62 -8.39
N ARG A 173 -11.80 -20.74 -7.59
CA ARG A 173 -11.75 -21.51 -6.34
C ARG A 173 -12.12 -20.69 -5.10
N GLY A 174 -12.51 -19.42 -5.24
CA GLY A 174 -12.78 -18.51 -4.10
C GLY A 174 -11.51 -18.09 -3.36
N ALA A 175 -10.33 -18.28 -3.97
CA ALA A 175 -9.04 -17.90 -3.42
C ALA A 175 -8.58 -16.53 -3.96
N THR A 176 -7.66 -15.86 -3.25
CA THR A 176 -7.14 -14.54 -3.60
C THR A 176 -5.81 -14.66 -4.35
N PRO A 177 -5.72 -14.25 -5.61
CA PRO A 177 -4.45 -14.19 -6.35
C PRO A 177 -3.67 -12.92 -5.98
N ILE A 178 -2.35 -13.07 -5.77
CA ILE A 178 -1.40 -11.98 -5.56
C ILE A 178 -0.22 -12.20 -6.51
N VAL A 179 -0.03 -11.30 -7.45
CA VAL A 179 1.06 -11.36 -8.44
C VAL A 179 2.31 -10.69 -7.88
N LEU A 180 3.45 -11.35 -8.00
CA LEU A 180 4.75 -10.80 -7.63
C LEU A 180 5.63 -10.67 -8.88
N SER A 181 6.33 -9.55 -9.02
CA SER A 181 7.42 -9.47 -10.00
C SER A 181 8.60 -10.37 -9.60
N VAL A 182 9.49 -10.65 -10.54
CA VAL A 182 10.67 -11.50 -10.32
C VAL A 182 11.61 -10.90 -9.27
N THR A 183 12.40 -11.73 -8.58
CA THR A 183 13.54 -11.25 -7.80
C THR A 183 14.63 -10.71 -8.75
N PRO A 184 15.33 -9.60 -8.42
CA PRO A 184 16.41 -9.11 -9.26
C PRO A 184 17.60 -10.06 -9.22
N ARG A 185 18.37 -10.10 -10.33
CA ARG A 185 19.64 -10.79 -10.40
C ARG A 185 20.74 -9.93 -9.78
N ASN A 186 21.85 -10.56 -9.37
CA ASN A 186 23.06 -9.87 -8.92
C ASN A 186 23.83 -9.30 -10.13
N ILE A 187 23.20 -8.41 -10.87
CA ILE A 187 23.78 -7.70 -12.03
C ILE A 187 23.69 -6.21 -11.73
N TRP A 188 24.83 -5.51 -11.84
CA TRP A 188 24.96 -4.11 -11.45
C TRP A 188 25.44 -3.25 -12.61
N THR A 189 24.86 -2.06 -12.73
CA THR A 189 25.30 -1.01 -13.66
C THR A 189 25.29 0.30 -12.89
N ASP A 190 26.41 1.01 -12.84
CA ASP A 190 26.58 2.31 -12.16
C ASP A 190 26.02 2.33 -10.72
N GLY A 191 26.31 1.27 -9.96
CA GLY A 191 25.85 1.15 -8.56
C GLY A 191 24.37 0.82 -8.38
N ARG A 192 23.65 0.56 -9.47
CA ARG A 192 22.24 0.15 -9.47
C ARG A 192 22.08 -1.31 -9.86
N VAL A 193 21.16 -1.99 -9.19
CA VAL A 193 20.79 -3.37 -9.49
C VAL A 193 19.82 -3.41 -10.68
N GLU A 194 19.96 -4.41 -11.56
CA GLU A 194 19.02 -4.67 -12.65
C GLU A 194 17.58 -4.77 -12.14
N ARG A 195 16.65 -4.05 -12.78
CA ARG A 195 15.25 -3.95 -12.37
C ARG A 195 14.33 -4.94 -13.10
N GLY A 196 14.80 -6.12 -13.34
CA GLY A 196 14.00 -7.18 -13.96
C GLY A 196 14.63 -7.74 -15.22
N LEU A 197 13.95 -8.68 -15.85
CA LEU A 197 14.35 -9.39 -17.05
C LEU A 197 13.57 -8.85 -18.24
N GLY A 198 14.11 -7.89 -18.96
CA GLY A 198 13.35 -7.22 -20.01
C GLY A 198 12.08 -6.63 -19.43
N HIS A 199 10.92 -6.90 -20.04
CA HIS A 199 9.62 -6.35 -19.66
C HIS A 199 8.78 -7.24 -18.71
N TYR A 200 9.32 -8.34 -18.17
CA TYR A 200 8.51 -9.28 -17.37
C TYR A 200 7.98 -8.66 -16.07
N ARG A 201 8.69 -7.70 -15.48
CA ARG A 201 8.21 -6.92 -14.33
C ARG A 201 7.03 -6.04 -14.69
N GLU A 202 7.15 -5.29 -15.78
CA GLU A 202 6.11 -4.38 -16.29
C GLU A 202 4.88 -5.17 -16.76
N TRP A 203 5.06 -6.27 -17.48
CA TRP A 203 3.97 -7.14 -17.92
C TRP A 203 3.22 -7.76 -16.74
N ALA A 204 3.93 -8.21 -15.70
CA ALA A 204 3.28 -8.73 -14.49
C ALA A 204 2.44 -7.65 -13.78
N ALA A 205 2.95 -6.43 -13.69
CA ALA A 205 2.23 -5.30 -13.12
C ALA A 205 0.98 -4.94 -13.95
N GLU A 206 1.13 -4.89 -15.26
CA GLU A 206 0.05 -4.52 -16.17
C GLU A 206 -1.08 -5.56 -16.17
N VAL A 207 -0.74 -6.85 -16.25
CA VAL A 207 -1.73 -7.94 -16.15
C VAL A 207 -2.45 -7.91 -14.80
N ALA A 208 -1.73 -7.75 -13.70
CA ALA A 208 -2.35 -7.64 -12.38
C ALA A 208 -3.32 -6.45 -12.32
N HIS A 209 -2.96 -5.31 -12.91
CA HIS A 209 -3.82 -4.13 -12.99
C HIS A 209 -5.06 -4.39 -13.87
N GLN A 210 -4.89 -4.94 -15.08
CA GLN A 210 -6.00 -5.26 -15.99
C GLN A 210 -6.99 -6.23 -15.35
N GLU A 211 -6.48 -7.23 -14.64
CA GLU A 211 -7.28 -8.24 -13.95
C GLU A 211 -7.74 -7.79 -12.55
N ASN A 212 -7.47 -6.57 -12.13
CA ASN A 212 -7.77 -6.09 -10.78
C ASN A 212 -7.29 -7.09 -9.69
N ALA A 213 -6.07 -7.61 -9.84
CA ALA A 213 -5.40 -8.46 -8.86
C ALA A 213 -4.38 -7.66 -8.05
N ASP A 214 -4.08 -8.12 -6.83
CA ASP A 214 -3.04 -7.53 -6.02
C ASP A 214 -1.66 -7.73 -6.67
N TYR A 215 -0.81 -6.71 -6.61
CA TYR A 215 0.53 -6.73 -7.17
C TYR A 215 1.59 -6.29 -6.16
N VAL A 216 2.65 -7.07 -6.05
CA VAL A 216 3.85 -6.73 -5.26
C VAL A 216 5.04 -6.53 -6.20
N ASP A 217 5.55 -5.30 -6.27
CA ASP A 217 6.81 -5.00 -6.98
C ASP A 217 8.02 -5.55 -6.21
N LEU A 218 8.14 -6.88 -6.18
CA LEU A 218 9.22 -7.56 -5.47
C LEU A 218 10.60 -7.18 -6.03
N THR A 219 10.71 -7.03 -7.35
CA THR A 219 11.94 -6.56 -8.02
C THR A 219 12.42 -5.24 -7.43
N GLY A 220 11.54 -4.25 -7.36
CA GLY A 220 11.88 -2.93 -6.83
C GLY A 220 12.23 -2.95 -5.35
N ILE A 221 11.49 -3.71 -4.54
CA ILE A 221 11.74 -3.82 -3.10
C ILE A 221 13.10 -4.46 -2.82
N VAL A 222 13.39 -5.60 -3.47
CA VAL A 222 14.67 -6.32 -3.27
C VAL A 222 15.83 -5.54 -3.83
N ALA A 223 15.71 -4.93 -5.02
CA ALA A 223 16.77 -4.14 -5.62
C ALA A 223 17.19 -2.96 -4.72
N ARG A 224 16.23 -2.23 -4.13
CA ARG A 224 16.55 -1.19 -3.13
C ARG A 224 17.28 -1.75 -1.92
N ALA A 225 16.88 -2.92 -1.42
CA ALA A 225 17.54 -3.57 -0.29
C ALA A 225 18.98 -3.97 -0.64
N TYR A 226 19.22 -4.47 -1.85
CA TYR A 226 20.55 -4.81 -2.35
C TYR A 226 21.43 -3.56 -2.52
N GLU A 227 20.90 -2.50 -3.13
CA GLU A 227 21.61 -1.22 -3.31
C GLU A 227 22.05 -0.62 -1.97
N LYS A 228 21.18 -0.70 -0.96
CA LYS A 228 21.50 -0.25 0.41
C LYS A 228 22.60 -1.07 1.08
N LEU A 229 22.68 -2.37 0.79
CA LEU A 229 23.75 -3.25 1.31
C LEU A 229 25.06 -3.10 0.55
N GLY A 230 25.01 -2.69 -0.70
CA GLY A 230 26.13 -2.57 -1.62
C GLY A 230 26.55 -3.88 -2.29
N GLN A 231 27.14 -3.76 -3.48
CA GLN A 231 27.46 -4.86 -4.39
C GLN A 231 28.31 -5.97 -3.72
N SER A 232 29.36 -5.60 -2.99
CA SER A 232 30.25 -6.57 -2.34
C SER A 232 29.54 -7.44 -1.32
N LYS A 233 28.60 -6.86 -0.55
CA LYS A 233 27.81 -7.62 0.41
C LYS A 233 26.80 -8.52 -0.27
N VAL A 234 26.12 -8.02 -1.29
CA VAL A 234 25.13 -8.78 -2.06
C VAL A 234 25.76 -9.95 -2.80
N ALA A 235 26.99 -9.79 -3.33
CA ALA A 235 27.70 -10.88 -3.98
C ALA A 235 27.82 -12.13 -3.08
N THR A 236 27.94 -11.96 -1.76
CA THR A 236 27.99 -13.10 -0.82
C THR A 236 26.68 -13.89 -0.72
N PHE A 237 25.58 -13.38 -1.26
CA PHE A 237 24.30 -14.07 -1.32
C PHE A 237 24.16 -14.98 -2.54
N PHE A 238 25.03 -14.84 -3.53
CA PHE A 238 25.00 -15.52 -4.82
C PHE A 238 26.27 -16.36 -5.05
N PRO A 239 26.42 -17.49 -4.35
CA PRO A 239 27.70 -18.22 -4.37
C PRO A 239 28.00 -18.96 -5.68
N LEU A 240 26.99 -19.25 -6.51
CA LEU A 240 27.15 -20.09 -7.69
C LEU A 240 26.85 -19.38 -9.02
N ASP A 241 25.92 -18.44 -9.01
CA ASP A 241 25.49 -17.71 -10.21
C ASP A 241 24.85 -16.37 -9.80
N HIS A 242 24.44 -15.56 -10.77
CA HIS A 242 23.84 -14.25 -10.51
C HIS A 242 22.33 -14.30 -10.21
N THR A 243 21.68 -15.47 -10.20
CA THR A 243 20.23 -15.62 -10.10
C THR A 243 19.79 -16.24 -8.77
N HIS A 244 20.48 -17.28 -8.33
CA HIS A 244 20.07 -18.11 -7.20
C HIS A 244 20.80 -17.70 -5.92
N THR A 245 20.01 -17.40 -4.90
CA THR A 245 20.55 -16.99 -3.59
C THR A 245 20.86 -18.19 -2.69
N ASN A 246 21.79 -18.00 -1.75
CA ASN A 246 21.91 -18.85 -0.57
C ASN A 246 20.83 -18.52 0.47
N LEU A 247 20.84 -19.18 1.64
CA LEU A 247 19.83 -18.97 2.70
C LEU A 247 19.74 -17.50 3.13
N LYS A 248 20.87 -16.78 3.29
CA LYS A 248 20.85 -15.37 3.71
C LYS A 248 20.19 -14.46 2.68
N GLY A 249 20.44 -14.69 1.41
CA GLY A 249 19.76 -13.98 0.32
C GLY A 249 18.29 -14.35 0.23
N ALA A 250 17.94 -15.63 0.40
CA ALA A 250 16.56 -16.10 0.44
C ALA A 250 15.77 -15.49 1.61
N GLU A 251 16.37 -15.34 2.79
CA GLU A 251 15.76 -14.68 3.95
C GLU A 251 15.48 -13.18 3.68
N LEU A 252 16.43 -12.47 3.05
CA LEU A 252 16.21 -11.09 2.64
C LEU A 252 15.05 -11.00 1.64
N ASN A 253 15.02 -11.87 0.64
CA ASN A 253 13.96 -11.88 -0.36
C ASN A 253 12.60 -12.23 0.26
N ALA A 254 12.52 -13.22 1.16
CA ALA A 254 11.29 -13.57 1.89
C ALA A 254 10.78 -12.39 2.73
N ARG A 255 11.69 -11.71 3.47
CA ARG A 255 11.36 -10.49 4.20
C ARG A 255 10.83 -9.39 3.27
N SER A 256 11.38 -9.27 2.08
CA SER A 256 10.94 -8.32 1.07
C SER A 256 9.55 -8.65 0.52
N VAL A 257 9.23 -9.94 0.33
CA VAL A 257 7.86 -10.37 -0.01
C VAL A 257 6.89 -9.96 1.10
N VAL A 258 7.21 -10.23 2.37
CA VAL A 258 6.36 -9.82 3.51
C VAL A 258 6.20 -8.30 3.55
N ALA A 259 7.27 -7.53 3.32
CA ALA A 259 7.20 -6.07 3.24
C ALA A 259 6.27 -5.59 2.12
N GLY A 260 6.30 -6.25 0.96
CA GLY A 260 5.39 -5.98 -0.15
C GLY A 260 3.94 -6.33 0.17
N LEU A 261 3.69 -7.49 0.74
CA LEU A 261 2.34 -7.92 1.16
C LEU A 261 1.72 -6.97 2.18
N LYS A 262 2.50 -6.42 3.10
CA LYS A 262 2.07 -5.39 4.07
C LYS A 262 1.82 -4.03 3.43
N ALA A 263 2.34 -3.78 2.24
CA ALA A 263 2.12 -2.53 1.50
C ALA A 263 0.90 -2.59 0.58
N LEU A 264 0.28 -3.75 0.40
CA LEU A 264 -0.96 -3.88 -0.36
C LEU A 264 -2.07 -3.03 0.26
N PRO A 265 -2.95 -2.43 -0.54
CA PRO A 265 -4.01 -1.52 -0.05
C PRO A 265 -4.90 -2.13 1.01
N ASP A 266 -5.23 -3.40 0.87
CA ASP A 266 -6.05 -4.17 1.81
C ASP A 266 -5.23 -4.93 2.85
N ALA A 267 -3.94 -5.16 2.57
CA ALA A 267 -3.03 -5.95 3.39
C ALA A 267 -3.68 -7.24 3.96
N PRO A 268 -4.26 -8.11 3.10
CA PRO A 268 -5.20 -9.16 3.51
C PRO A 268 -4.55 -10.23 4.41
N LEU A 269 -3.23 -10.32 4.39
CA LEU A 269 -2.46 -11.28 5.19
C LEU A 269 -2.05 -10.76 6.58
N THR A 270 -2.39 -9.51 6.92
CA THR A 270 -2.05 -8.90 8.22
C THR A 270 -2.48 -9.72 9.44
N PRO A 271 -3.67 -10.33 9.51
CA PRO A 271 -4.12 -11.10 10.68
C PRO A 271 -3.33 -12.39 10.92
N TYR A 272 -2.56 -12.83 9.93
CA TYR A 272 -1.89 -14.13 9.92
C TYR A 272 -0.39 -14.07 10.22
N PHE A 273 0.21 -12.89 10.31
CA PHE A 273 1.64 -12.77 10.60
C PHE A 273 2.02 -13.29 11.99
N SER A 274 3.18 -13.93 12.08
CA SER A 274 3.88 -14.22 13.34
C SER A 274 4.51 -12.94 13.91
N ASP A 275 5.11 -13.00 15.11
CA ASP A 275 5.87 -11.88 15.66
C ASP A 275 7.01 -11.45 14.72
N LYS A 276 7.70 -12.43 14.10
CA LYS A 276 8.72 -12.16 13.06
C LYS A 276 8.13 -11.41 11.87
N GLY A 277 6.94 -11.80 11.41
CA GLY A 277 6.23 -11.13 10.33
C GLY A 277 5.76 -9.73 10.74
N ASN A 278 5.21 -9.59 11.94
CA ASN A 278 4.77 -8.30 12.48
C ASN A 278 5.92 -7.30 12.61
N ALA A 279 7.13 -7.74 12.93
CA ALA A 279 8.32 -6.90 13.03
C ALA A 279 8.83 -6.37 11.68
N VAL A 280 8.38 -6.93 10.52
CA VAL A 280 8.76 -6.43 9.19
C VAL A 280 7.98 -5.14 8.91
N LEU A 281 8.68 -4.07 8.55
CA LEU A 281 8.05 -2.85 8.03
C LEU A 281 7.46 -3.11 6.64
N SER A 282 6.33 -2.48 6.31
CA SER A 282 5.83 -2.52 4.93
C SER A 282 6.84 -1.89 3.96
N ALA A 283 6.80 -2.25 2.69
CA ALA A 283 7.71 -1.70 1.68
C ALA A 283 7.59 -0.17 1.61
N ALA A 284 6.38 0.37 1.70
CA ALA A 284 6.15 1.81 1.75
C ALA A 284 6.79 2.48 2.98
N GLU A 285 6.69 1.84 4.14
CA GLU A 285 7.29 2.35 5.39
C GLU A 285 8.82 2.25 5.41
N SER A 286 9.39 1.26 4.74
CA SER A 286 10.84 1.03 4.73
C SER A 286 11.64 2.10 3.99
N THR A 287 11.00 2.89 3.12
CA THR A 287 11.60 4.01 2.38
C THR A 287 11.43 5.35 3.09
N LEU A 288 10.66 5.40 4.16
CA LEU A 288 10.40 6.63 4.90
C LEU A 288 11.46 6.86 5.99
N PRO A 289 11.93 8.11 6.17
CA PRO A 289 12.92 8.45 7.17
C PRO A 289 12.51 8.07 8.59
N LEU A 290 13.48 7.71 9.42
CA LEU A 290 13.34 7.49 10.85
C LEU A 290 14.19 8.51 11.61
N PRO A 291 13.88 8.81 12.89
CA PRO A 291 14.73 9.66 13.72
C PRO A 291 16.17 9.15 13.75
N ALA A 292 17.13 10.00 13.39
CA ALA A 292 18.54 9.65 13.37
C ALA A 292 19.10 9.42 14.80
N ASN A 293 18.63 10.21 15.75
CA ASN A 293 19.02 10.09 17.16
C ASN A 293 17.75 9.93 18.04
N PRO A 294 17.51 8.74 18.63
CA PRO A 294 16.30 8.49 19.41
C PRO A 294 16.19 9.32 20.70
N LYS A 295 17.30 9.92 21.15
CA LYS A 295 17.33 10.74 22.37
C LYS A 295 16.86 12.18 22.13
N LEU A 296 16.90 12.67 20.91
CA LEU A 296 16.46 14.01 20.55
C LEU A 296 14.95 14.08 20.37
N PRO A 297 14.31 15.25 20.60
CA PRO A 297 12.96 15.49 20.15
C PRO A 297 12.88 15.44 18.62
N ASN A 298 11.67 15.25 18.09
CA ASN A 298 11.45 15.13 16.67
C ASN A 298 10.57 16.26 16.14
N LEU A 299 10.92 16.76 14.97
CA LEU A 299 10.05 17.47 14.07
C LEU A 299 9.53 16.47 13.03
N TRP A 300 8.31 16.00 13.21
CA TRP A 300 7.62 15.16 12.26
C TRP A 300 6.97 16.01 11.18
N ILE A 301 7.15 15.67 9.92
CA ILE A 301 6.52 16.35 8.79
C ILE A 301 5.69 15.31 8.05
N ILE A 302 4.39 15.55 7.94
CA ILE A 302 3.45 14.69 7.24
C ILE A 302 2.71 15.46 6.16
N GLY A 303 2.34 14.78 5.08
CA GLY A 303 1.69 15.42 3.95
C GLY A 303 1.71 14.58 2.69
N ASP A 304 1.53 15.26 1.57
CA ASP A 304 1.47 14.69 0.23
C ASP A 304 2.79 14.85 -0.59
N SER A 305 2.69 14.74 -1.92
CA SER A 305 3.85 14.85 -2.82
C SER A 305 4.50 16.24 -2.85
N THR A 306 3.79 17.29 -2.48
CA THR A 306 4.36 18.65 -2.40
C THR A 306 5.23 18.84 -1.17
N VAL A 307 5.09 17.95 -0.18
CA VAL A 307 5.92 17.88 1.03
C VAL A 307 7.08 16.91 0.86
N ARG A 308 6.85 15.75 0.22
CA ARG A 308 7.87 14.77 -0.15
C ARG A 308 7.47 14.07 -1.44
N ASN A 309 8.23 14.26 -2.50
CA ASN A 309 7.96 13.59 -3.76
C ASN A 309 8.84 12.34 -3.93
N GLY A 310 8.22 11.24 -4.38
CA GLY A 310 8.94 9.97 -4.53
C GLY A 310 9.63 9.53 -3.23
N GLU A 311 10.91 9.26 -3.31
CA GLU A 311 11.75 8.92 -2.15
C GLU A 311 12.45 10.17 -1.54
N GLY A 312 12.09 11.38 -1.97
CA GLY A 312 12.73 12.63 -1.54
C GLY A 312 14.11 12.83 -2.18
N ASP A 313 14.29 12.29 -3.38
CA ASP A 313 15.55 12.25 -4.12
C ASP A 313 15.52 13.07 -5.43
N GLY A 314 14.44 13.82 -5.66
CA GLY A 314 14.26 14.65 -6.86
C GLY A 314 13.98 13.86 -8.13
N ALA A 315 13.52 12.63 -8.04
CA ALA A 315 13.11 11.84 -9.21
C ALA A 315 12.13 12.62 -10.09
N ASN A 316 12.30 12.54 -11.40
CA ASN A 316 11.56 13.29 -12.42
C ASN A 316 11.68 14.84 -12.29
N GLY A 317 12.72 15.34 -11.64
CA GLY A 317 12.93 16.77 -11.43
C GLY A 317 11.97 17.40 -10.39
N GLN A 318 11.26 16.58 -9.61
CA GLN A 318 10.23 17.02 -8.67
C GLN A 318 10.68 16.85 -7.23
N TRP A 319 10.50 17.91 -6.41
CA TRP A 319 10.92 17.96 -5.02
C TRP A 319 9.78 18.43 -4.11
N GLY A 320 9.73 17.88 -2.89
CA GLY A 320 8.88 18.38 -1.83
C GLY A 320 9.61 19.34 -0.91
N TRP A 321 8.93 20.35 -0.35
CA TRP A 321 9.56 21.33 0.54
C TRP A 321 10.08 20.69 1.84
N GLY A 322 9.46 19.61 2.29
CA GLY A 322 9.85 18.92 3.53
C GLY A 322 11.21 18.24 3.44
N ASP A 323 11.71 17.96 2.24
CA ASP A 323 13.05 17.41 2.02
C ASP A 323 14.13 18.49 2.09
N GLU A 324 13.77 19.75 1.86
CA GLU A 324 14.66 20.92 1.83
C GLU A 324 14.62 21.77 3.12
N ILE A 325 13.87 21.37 4.15
CA ILE A 325 13.68 22.17 5.35
C ILE A 325 14.77 21.95 6.42
N ALA A 326 15.41 20.79 6.43
CA ALA A 326 16.39 20.41 7.47
C ALA A 326 17.52 21.44 7.69
N PRO A 327 18.07 22.13 6.66
CA PRO A 327 19.12 23.14 6.84
C PRO A 327 18.71 24.32 7.75
N TYR A 328 17.43 24.57 7.91
CA TYR A 328 16.93 25.65 8.79
C TYR A 328 16.89 25.26 10.27
N PHE A 329 17.20 24.00 10.61
CA PHE A 329 17.22 23.49 11.99
C PHE A 329 18.62 23.04 12.42
N ASN A 330 18.87 23.11 13.72
CA ASN A 330 20.06 22.52 14.33
C ASN A 330 19.80 21.03 14.59
N THR A 331 20.26 20.17 13.70
CA THR A 331 20.05 18.72 13.75
C THR A 331 20.77 18.02 14.92
N ASP A 332 21.68 18.71 15.61
CA ASP A 332 22.24 18.21 16.87
C ASP A 332 21.27 18.35 18.05
N LYS A 333 20.18 19.09 17.89
CA LYS A 333 19.18 19.39 18.92
C LYS A 333 17.78 18.84 18.64
N ILE A 334 17.48 18.53 17.37
CA ILE A 334 16.17 18.01 16.92
C ILE A 334 16.35 17.13 15.68
N ASN A 335 15.66 16.00 15.62
CA ASN A 335 15.55 15.25 14.39
C ASN A 335 14.52 15.95 13.48
N VAL A 336 14.84 16.11 12.19
CA VAL A 336 13.87 16.52 11.16
C VAL A 336 13.51 15.28 10.37
N VAL A 337 12.24 14.85 10.46
CA VAL A 337 11.79 13.55 9.96
C VAL A 337 10.61 13.74 9.00
N ASN A 338 10.91 13.79 7.69
CA ASN A 338 9.89 13.93 6.66
C ASN A 338 9.23 12.58 6.34
N ARG A 339 8.03 12.37 6.86
CA ARG A 339 7.22 11.15 6.69
C ARG A 339 6.07 11.34 5.70
N ALA A 340 6.05 12.44 4.95
CA ALA A 340 5.05 12.67 3.91
C ALA A 340 5.16 11.62 2.78
N VAL A 341 4.04 11.31 2.14
CA VAL A 341 3.93 10.29 1.10
C VAL A 341 3.20 10.83 -0.11
N GLY A 342 3.87 10.82 -1.25
CA GLY A 342 3.30 11.29 -2.51
C GLY A 342 1.97 10.62 -2.85
N GLY A 343 1.04 11.40 -3.42
CA GLY A 343 -0.27 10.92 -3.85
C GLY A 343 -1.29 10.70 -2.73
N ARG A 344 -0.94 10.91 -1.45
CA ARG A 344 -1.88 10.75 -0.33
C ARG A 344 -2.70 12.01 -0.08
N SER A 345 -3.99 11.82 0.21
CA SER A 345 -4.88 12.82 0.81
C SER A 345 -4.81 12.73 2.33
N SER A 346 -5.44 13.65 3.04
CA SER A 346 -5.62 13.56 4.50
C SER A 346 -6.24 12.23 4.91
N ARG A 347 -7.29 11.75 4.20
CA ARG A 347 -7.95 10.46 4.39
C ARG A 347 -7.00 9.28 4.21
N THR A 348 -6.35 9.17 3.05
CA THR A 348 -5.51 8.00 2.74
C THR A 348 -4.21 8.00 3.54
N TYR A 349 -3.70 9.17 3.93
CA TYR A 349 -2.59 9.24 4.87
C TYR A 349 -2.99 8.75 6.26
N TYR A 350 -4.14 9.20 6.77
CA TYR A 350 -4.70 8.78 8.06
C TYR A 350 -4.86 7.25 8.14
N HIS A 351 -5.45 6.65 7.12
CA HIS A 351 -5.72 5.20 7.10
C HIS A 351 -4.46 4.34 6.94
N PHE A 352 -3.47 4.76 6.13
CA PHE A 352 -2.37 3.88 5.74
C PHE A 352 -1.03 4.18 6.43
N HIS A 353 -0.82 5.40 6.92
CA HIS A 353 0.49 5.85 7.41
C HIS A 353 0.46 6.45 8.81
N TRP A 354 -0.65 7.08 9.20
CA TRP A 354 -0.71 7.85 10.42
C TRP A 354 -0.47 7.04 11.69
N ALA A 355 -1.09 5.87 11.84
CA ALA A 355 -0.92 5.01 13.01
C ALA A 355 0.56 4.68 13.29
N ARG A 356 1.36 4.52 12.23
CA ARG A 356 2.80 4.28 12.36
C ARG A 356 3.54 5.52 12.86
N VAL A 357 3.25 6.70 12.32
CA VAL A 357 3.84 7.96 12.80
C VAL A 357 3.46 8.19 14.25
N LEU A 358 2.16 8.07 14.58
CA LEU A 358 1.62 8.23 15.93
C LEU A 358 2.30 7.30 16.95
N SER A 359 2.66 6.07 16.56
CA SER A 359 3.37 5.11 17.44
C SER A 359 4.79 5.56 17.80
N MET A 360 5.38 6.48 17.03
CA MET A 360 6.74 6.99 17.21
C MET A 360 6.78 8.37 17.85
N ILE A 361 5.67 9.08 17.88
CA ILE A 361 5.56 10.40 18.51
C ILE A 361 5.71 10.26 20.02
N LYS A 362 6.50 11.14 20.61
CA LYS A 362 6.77 11.21 22.06
C LYS A 362 6.54 12.63 22.59
N PRO A 363 6.40 12.79 23.92
CA PRO A 363 6.19 14.09 24.53
C PRO A 363 7.26 15.10 24.11
N GLY A 364 6.81 16.31 23.76
CA GLY A 364 7.68 17.43 23.32
C GLY A 364 8.04 17.43 21.85
N ASP A 365 7.61 16.42 21.06
CA ASP A 365 7.72 16.43 19.60
C ASP A 365 6.80 17.50 18.98
N VAL A 366 7.07 17.88 17.74
CA VAL A 366 6.24 18.76 16.93
C VAL A 366 5.84 18.04 15.65
N VAL A 367 4.59 18.18 15.24
CA VAL A 367 4.07 17.58 13.98
C VAL A 367 3.57 18.68 13.06
N LEU A 368 4.22 18.86 11.91
CA LEU A 368 3.75 19.71 10.81
C LEU A 368 2.90 18.86 9.87
N MET A 369 1.67 19.34 9.56
CA MET A 369 0.71 18.62 8.70
C MET A 369 0.29 19.51 7.52
N GLN A 370 0.50 19.02 6.29
CA GLN A 370 0.03 19.70 5.07
C GLN A 370 -0.64 18.72 4.12
N PHE A 371 -1.93 18.92 3.84
CA PHE A 371 -2.73 18.16 2.89
C PHE A 371 -3.64 19.09 2.07
N GLY A 372 -4.31 18.54 1.04
CA GLY A 372 -5.32 19.24 0.25
C GLY A 372 -5.22 18.98 -1.26
N HIS A 373 -4.01 18.73 -1.81
CA HIS A 373 -3.84 18.56 -3.25
C HIS A 373 -4.53 17.32 -3.81
N ASN A 374 -4.71 16.28 -3.00
CA ASN A 374 -5.29 15.01 -3.39
C ASN A 374 -6.71 14.80 -2.85
N ASP A 375 -7.14 15.66 -1.96
CA ASP A 375 -8.42 15.56 -1.25
C ASP A 375 -9.63 15.90 -2.14
N SER A 376 -9.42 16.73 -3.17
CA SER A 376 -10.46 17.11 -4.15
C SER A 376 -10.79 16.04 -5.19
N GLY A 377 -10.11 14.88 -5.16
CA GLY A 377 -10.38 13.79 -6.10
C GLY A 377 -11.71 13.09 -5.83
N PRO A 378 -12.18 12.23 -6.75
CA PRO A 378 -13.34 11.37 -6.50
C PRO A 378 -13.10 10.46 -5.29
N LEU A 379 -14.19 10.14 -4.56
CA LEU A 379 -14.12 9.30 -3.35
C LEU A 379 -13.81 7.85 -3.68
N ASP A 380 -14.28 7.38 -4.84
CA ASP A 380 -14.31 6.01 -5.33
C ASP A 380 -13.63 5.84 -6.70
N ASP A 381 -12.65 6.68 -7.00
CA ASP A 381 -11.80 6.56 -8.18
C ASP A 381 -11.15 5.15 -8.23
N PRO A 382 -11.38 4.36 -9.31
CA PRO A 382 -10.84 3.00 -9.40
C PRO A 382 -9.31 2.93 -9.37
N ALA A 383 -8.62 4.01 -9.75
CA ALA A 383 -7.16 4.06 -9.71
C ALA A 383 -6.59 4.52 -8.35
N ARG A 384 -7.32 5.32 -7.58
CA ARG A 384 -6.75 6.00 -6.41
C ARG A 384 -7.65 6.09 -5.19
N ALA A 385 -8.98 6.19 -5.34
CA ALA A 385 -10.00 6.27 -4.27
C ALA A 385 -9.57 7.15 -3.08
N ARG A 386 -9.05 8.36 -3.35
CA ARG A 386 -8.36 9.17 -2.33
C ARG A 386 -9.07 10.45 -1.91
N GLY A 387 -10.17 10.80 -2.58
CA GLY A 387 -10.94 12.01 -2.25
C GLY A 387 -11.50 11.99 -0.82
N THR A 388 -11.72 13.19 -0.28
CA THR A 388 -12.47 13.42 0.97
C THR A 388 -13.78 14.13 0.65
N LEU A 389 -14.72 14.14 1.57
CA LEU A 389 -15.81 15.10 1.49
C LEU A 389 -15.26 16.52 1.69
N PRO A 390 -15.76 17.51 0.93
CA PRO A 390 -15.38 18.90 1.15
C PRO A 390 -15.87 19.38 2.51
N GLY A 391 -15.17 20.35 3.10
CA GLY A 391 -15.60 20.95 4.36
C GLY A 391 -14.83 20.46 5.58
N ASN A 392 -15.35 20.88 6.74
CA ASN A 392 -14.74 20.65 8.04
C ASN A 392 -15.76 20.13 9.09
N GLY A 393 -16.93 19.69 8.65
CA GLY A 393 -17.98 19.13 9.50
C GLY A 393 -17.82 17.63 9.77
N GLU A 394 -18.89 17.03 10.29
CA GLU A 394 -18.98 15.59 10.63
C GLU A 394 -19.66 14.77 9.53
N GLU A 395 -19.90 15.38 8.36
CA GLU A 395 -20.57 14.73 7.25
C GLU A 395 -19.80 13.49 6.81
N THR A 396 -20.55 12.44 6.48
CA THR A 396 -19.99 11.17 6.03
C THR A 396 -20.69 10.68 4.77
N ARG A 397 -19.96 9.88 3.99
CA ARG A 397 -20.51 9.13 2.85
C ARG A 397 -19.97 7.71 2.88
N GLN A 398 -20.87 6.75 2.76
CA GLN A 398 -20.51 5.36 2.61
C GLN A 398 -20.20 5.05 1.13
N ILE A 399 -19.10 4.38 0.87
CA ILE A 399 -18.68 3.92 -0.46
C ILE A 399 -18.24 2.46 -0.41
N ASP A 400 -18.28 1.79 -1.54
CA ASP A 400 -17.53 0.57 -1.77
C ASP A 400 -16.17 0.97 -2.38
N ASN A 401 -15.12 0.95 -1.55
CA ASN A 401 -13.81 1.43 -1.97
C ASN A 401 -13.19 0.45 -2.98
N PRO A 402 -12.95 0.87 -4.25
CA PRO A 402 -12.48 -0.03 -5.29
C PRO A 402 -11.03 -0.50 -5.08
N ILE A 403 -10.23 0.24 -4.31
CA ILE A 403 -8.83 -0.09 -4.02
C ILE A 403 -8.74 -1.14 -2.91
N THR A 404 -9.45 -0.91 -1.79
CA THR A 404 -9.43 -1.83 -0.64
C THR A 404 -10.49 -2.94 -0.75
N ARG A 405 -11.40 -2.84 -1.71
CA ARG A 405 -12.54 -3.76 -1.91
C ARG A 405 -13.42 -3.93 -0.67
N LYS A 406 -13.43 -2.92 0.18
CA LYS A 406 -14.19 -2.88 1.44
C LYS A 406 -15.16 -1.71 1.44
N ARG A 407 -16.24 -1.89 2.17
CA ARG A 407 -17.12 -0.79 2.51
C ARG A 407 -16.39 0.17 3.44
N GLU A 408 -16.41 1.46 3.10
CA GLU A 408 -15.71 2.51 3.83
C GLU A 408 -16.64 3.70 4.08
N VAL A 409 -16.53 4.28 5.26
CA VAL A 409 -17.17 5.56 5.60
C VAL A 409 -16.15 6.66 5.38
N VAL A 410 -16.39 7.51 4.39
CA VAL A 410 -15.54 8.65 4.06
C VAL A 410 -16.03 9.88 4.82
N HIS A 411 -15.13 10.55 5.50
CA HIS A 411 -15.35 11.78 6.26
C HIS A 411 -14.89 13.02 5.48
N THR A 412 -15.13 14.20 6.07
CA THR A 412 -14.66 15.46 5.53
C THR A 412 -13.13 15.61 5.63
N TYR A 413 -12.55 16.48 4.81
CA TYR A 413 -11.14 16.87 4.90
C TYR A 413 -10.76 17.32 6.32
N GLY A 414 -11.56 18.22 6.90
CA GLY A 414 -11.29 18.77 8.22
C GLY A 414 -11.42 17.74 9.33
N TRP A 415 -12.32 16.76 9.20
CA TRP A 415 -12.41 15.67 10.16
C TRP A 415 -11.07 14.90 10.29
N HIS A 416 -10.46 14.53 9.17
CA HIS A 416 -9.18 13.84 9.19
C HIS A 416 -8.06 14.67 9.82
N LEU A 417 -8.04 15.98 9.57
CA LEU A 417 -7.08 16.88 10.23
C LEU A 417 -7.31 16.93 11.74
N ARG A 418 -8.57 17.08 12.19
CA ARG A 418 -8.89 17.14 13.62
C ARG A 418 -8.48 15.86 14.34
N GLN A 419 -8.72 14.67 13.75
CA GLN A 419 -8.26 13.42 14.34
C GLN A 419 -6.74 13.41 14.54
N MET A 420 -5.96 13.77 13.51
CA MET A 420 -4.50 13.82 13.62
C MET A 420 -4.01 14.86 14.63
N ILE A 421 -4.71 15.99 14.77
CA ILE A 421 -4.41 17.03 15.76
C ILE A 421 -4.65 16.50 17.18
N GLU A 422 -5.83 15.92 17.45
CA GLU A 422 -6.21 15.39 18.75
C GLU A 422 -5.25 14.26 19.19
N GLU A 423 -4.98 13.32 18.31
CA GLU A 423 -4.09 12.19 18.58
C GLU A 423 -2.64 12.64 18.79
N THR A 424 -2.16 13.66 18.06
CA THR A 424 -0.85 14.30 18.31
C THR A 424 -0.79 14.87 19.71
N ARG A 425 -1.82 15.60 20.11
CA ARG A 425 -1.90 16.23 21.44
C ARG A 425 -2.00 15.17 22.55
N ALA A 426 -2.71 14.06 22.32
CA ALA A 426 -2.78 12.93 23.25
C ALA A 426 -1.41 12.30 23.53
N LYS A 427 -0.42 12.49 22.62
CA LYS A 427 0.99 12.11 22.82
C LYS A 427 1.81 13.21 23.53
N ALA A 428 1.19 14.26 24.05
CA ALA A 428 1.87 15.44 24.60
C ALA A 428 2.85 16.08 23.58
N ALA A 429 2.53 16.02 22.29
CA ALA A 429 3.24 16.66 21.19
C ALA A 429 2.45 17.86 20.67
N THR A 430 3.11 18.75 19.95
CA THR A 430 2.52 20.00 19.44
C THR A 430 2.11 19.86 17.97
N PRO A 431 0.81 19.86 17.62
CA PRO A 431 0.35 19.89 16.24
C PRO A 431 0.44 21.30 15.65
N VAL A 432 0.91 21.39 14.41
CA VAL A 432 0.94 22.61 13.60
C VAL A 432 0.36 22.30 12.22
N VAL A 433 -0.74 22.91 11.88
CA VAL A 433 -1.37 22.77 10.56
C VAL A 433 -0.83 23.82 9.61
N LEU A 434 -0.42 23.39 8.43
CA LEU A 434 -0.06 24.28 7.33
C LEU A 434 -1.11 24.14 6.22
N SER A 435 -1.57 25.27 5.67
CA SER A 435 -2.34 25.21 4.44
C SER A 435 -1.45 24.69 3.29
N LEU A 436 -2.06 24.07 2.29
CA LEU A 436 -1.33 23.54 1.13
C LEU A 436 -0.59 24.65 0.37
N VAL A 437 0.57 24.35 -0.21
CA VAL A 437 1.25 25.29 -1.13
C VAL A 437 0.39 25.53 -2.38
N PRO A 438 0.41 26.72 -2.99
CA PRO A 438 -0.40 27.00 -4.16
C PRO A 438 0.08 26.22 -5.39
N ARG A 439 -0.86 25.82 -6.25
CA ARG A 439 -0.52 25.39 -7.60
C ARG A 439 -0.15 26.58 -8.48
N LYS A 440 0.68 26.34 -9.50
CA LYS A 440 0.99 27.31 -10.55
C LYS A 440 -0.22 27.49 -11.49
N ILE A 441 -1.30 28.07 -10.97
CA ILE A 441 -2.52 28.37 -11.72
C ILE A 441 -2.81 29.86 -11.56
N TRP A 442 -2.72 30.59 -12.66
CA TRP A 442 -2.93 32.03 -12.67
C TRP A 442 -4.39 32.37 -12.99
N LYS A 443 -4.93 33.33 -12.26
CA LYS A 443 -6.24 33.93 -12.51
C LYS A 443 -6.15 35.44 -12.29
N ASP A 444 -6.53 36.23 -13.26
CA ASP A 444 -6.53 37.69 -13.21
C ASP A 444 -5.17 38.29 -12.78
N GLY A 445 -4.07 37.72 -13.27
CA GLY A 445 -2.71 38.14 -12.99
C GLY A 445 -2.16 37.74 -11.61
N LYS A 446 -2.90 36.91 -10.85
CA LYS A 446 -2.49 36.40 -9.53
C LYS A 446 -2.58 34.88 -9.47
N ILE A 447 -1.78 34.28 -8.62
CA ILE A 447 -1.87 32.86 -8.28
C ILE A 447 -3.22 32.58 -7.60
N ARG A 448 -3.89 31.52 -8.03
CA ARG A 448 -5.16 31.08 -7.44
C ARG A 448 -4.94 30.60 -6.01
N ARG A 449 -5.69 31.17 -5.05
CA ARG A 449 -5.77 30.67 -3.68
C ARG A 449 -6.68 29.45 -3.63
N GLU A 450 -6.27 28.42 -2.90
CA GLU A 450 -6.95 27.13 -2.87
C GLU A 450 -8.06 27.11 -1.79
N SER A 451 -9.20 26.48 -2.06
CA SER A 451 -10.33 26.43 -1.12
C SER A 451 -10.04 25.66 0.17
N TYR A 452 -9.15 24.66 0.09
CA TYR A 452 -8.76 23.86 1.25
C TYR A 452 -8.01 24.64 2.34
N VAL A 453 -7.53 25.83 2.04
CA VAL A 453 -6.90 26.77 3.01
C VAL A 453 -7.85 27.12 4.14
N GLN A 454 -9.10 27.47 3.79
CA GLN A 454 -10.12 27.83 4.77
C GLN A 454 -10.42 26.66 5.72
N TRP A 455 -10.65 25.46 5.17
CA TRP A 455 -10.96 24.28 5.98
C TRP A 455 -9.80 23.84 6.87
N ALA A 456 -8.55 23.98 6.41
CA ALA A 456 -7.37 23.74 7.23
C ALA A 456 -7.28 24.73 8.41
N CYS A 457 -7.56 26.00 8.17
CA CYS A 457 -7.60 27.05 9.20
C CYS A 457 -8.72 26.78 10.22
N GLU A 458 -9.92 26.43 9.74
CA GLU A 458 -11.06 26.10 10.58
C GLU A 458 -10.80 24.88 11.47
N ALA A 459 -10.24 23.80 10.90
CA ALA A 459 -9.87 22.61 11.65
C ALA A 459 -8.85 22.91 12.74
N ALA A 460 -7.80 23.65 12.40
CA ALA A 460 -6.79 24.07 13.37
C ALA A 460 -7.41 24.93 14.50
N ARG A 461 -8.30 25.87 14.17
CA ARG A 461 -8.98 26.74 15.15
C ARG A 461 -9.91 25.94 16.07
N GLN A 462 -10.69 25.01 15.54
CA GLN A 462 -11.60 24.16 16.34
C GLN A 462 -10.83 23.35 17.36
N GLU A 463 -9.68 22.81 16.96
CA GLU A 463 -8.82 22.00 17.81
C GLU A 463 -7.75 22.83 18.56
N HIS A 464 -7.84 24.17 18.56
CA HIS A 464 -6.84 25.03 19.22
C HIS A 464 -5.39 24.69 18.84
N ALA A 465 -5.16 24.23 17.59
CA ALA A 465 -3.83 23.97 17.05
C ALA A 465 -3.21 25.23 16.45
N LEU A 466 -1.90 25.24 16.31
CA LEU A 466 -1.19 26.29 15.60
C LEU A 466 -1.48 26.17 14.10
N PHE A 467 -1.63 27.31 13.43
CA PHE A 467 -1.90 27.38 11.99
C PHE A 467 -0.94 28.33 11.28
N VAL A 468 -0.39 27.88 10.15
CA VAL A 468 0.42 28.68 9.22
C VAL A 468 -0.31 28.74 7.88
N ASN A 469 -0.68 29.94 7.43
CA ASN A 469 -1.24 30.14 6.09
C ASN A 469 -0.12 30.12 5.04
N LEU A 470 0.44 28.93 4.81
CA LEU A 470 1.54 28.74 3.87
C LEU A 470 1.13 29.05 2.44
N ASN A 471 -0.14 28.79 2.08
CA ASN A 471 -0.68 29.14 0.76
C ASN A 471 -0.51 30.62 0.45
N GLU A 472 -0.90 31.50 1.37
CA GLU A 472 -0.81 32.93 1.18
C GLU A 472 0.65 33.41 1.16
N ILE A 473 1.49 32.89 2.08
CA ILE A 473 2.92 33.27 2.12
C ILE A 473 3.60 32.98 0.78
N VAL A 474 3.34 31.80 0.20
CA VAL A 474 3.95 31.40 -1.08
C VAL A 474 3.29 32.12 -2.26
N ALA A 475 1.96 32.28 -2.24
CA ALA A 475 1.23 32.91 -3.32
C ALA A 475 1.61 34.40 -3.48
N GLU A 476 1.80 35.14 -2.39
CA GLU A 476 2.30 36.52 -2.42
C GLU A 476 3.71 36.60 -3.05
N GLN A 477 4.58 35.65 -2.76
CA GLN A 477 5.90 35.59 -3.38
C GLN A 477 5.80 35.27 -4.88
N TYR A 478 4.92 34.35 -5.28
CA TYR A 478 4.69 34.02 -6.69
C TYR A 478 4.08 35.21 -7.45
N ASP A 479 3.10 35.90 -6.85
CA ASP A 479 2.48 37.09 -7.44
C ASP A 479 3.55 38.21 -7.68
N ALA A 480 4.47 38.36 -6.74
CA ALA A 480 5.57 39.34 -6.87
C ALA A 480 6.62 38.96 -7.92
N MET A 481 6.87 37.65 -8.12
CA MET A 481 7.83 37.15 -9.11
C MET A 481 7.27 37.16 -10.55
N GLY A 482 5.97 37.01 -10.69
CA GLY A 482 5.28 36.92 -11.96
C GLY A 482 5.37 35.55 -12.64
N PRO A 483 4.50 35.30 -13.66
CA PRO A 483 4.32 33.97 -14.25
C PRO A 483 5.59 33.35 -14.84
N GLN A 484 6.37 34.13 -15.54
CA GLN A 484 7.57 33.67 -16.24
C GLN A 484 8.65 33.15 -15.26
N THR A 485 8.85 33.83 -14.15
CA THR A 485 9.82 33.41 -13.12
C THR A 485 9.33 32.18 -12.39
N VAL A 486 8.04 32.15 -12.04
CA VAL A 486 7.42 31.04 -11.31
C VAL A 486 7.36 29.77 -12.15
N ASP A 487 7.26 29.90 -13.48
CA ASP A 487 7.28 28.73 -14.37
C ASP A 487 8.56 27.89 -14.19
N GLY A 488 9.70 28.55 -14.00
CA GLY A 488 10.99 27.90 -13.74
C GLY A 488 11.15 27.29 -12.36
N LEU A 489 10.14 27.35 -11.48
CA LEU A 489 10.16 26.72 -10.14
C LEU A 489 9.41 25.39 -10.08
N PHE A 490 8.88 24.90 -11.20
CA PHE A 490 8.05 23.70 -11.25
C PHE A 490 8.66 22.61 -12.13
N GLY A 491 8.65 21.39 -11.62
CA GLY A 491 9.06 20.18 -12.35
C GLY A 491 7.92 19.52 -13.13
N ASP A 492 6.69 20.04 -13.01
CA ASP A 492 5.53 19.64 -13.80
C ASP A 492 4.68 20.87 -14.18
N PRO A 493 3.59 20.71 -14.95
CA PRO A 493 2.81 21.85 -15.43
C PRO A 493 2.27 22.79 -14.34
N HIS A 494 1.95 22.30 -13.13
CA HIS A 494 1.29 23.16 -12.14
C HIS A 494 1.35 22.75 -10.66
N THR A 495 1.81 21.54 -10.29
CA THR A 495 1.65 21.05 -8.90
C THR A 495 2.97 20.83 -8.17
N HIS A 496 3.93 20.17 -8.80
CA HIS A 496 5.17 19.77 -8.15
C HIS A 496 6.30 20.72 -8.51
N THR A 497 6.94 21.26 -7.48
CA THR A 497 8.07 22.15 -7.65
C THR A 497 9.35 21.39 -8.02
N ASP A 498 10.27 22.09 -8.70
CA ASP A 498 11.65 21.69 -8.81
C ASP A 498 12.42 21.94 -7.50
N LEU A 499 13.73 21.76 -7.47
CA LEU A 499 14.55 21.99 -6.29
C LEU A 499 14.51 23.46 -5.81
N ALA A 500 14.50 24.42 -6.73
CA ALA A 500 14.48 25.85 -6.39
C ALA A 500 13.13 26.23 -5.76
N GLY A 501 12.03 25.76 -6.35
CA GLY A 501 10.70 25.96 -5.81
C GLY A 501 10.49 25.26 -4.46
N ALA A 502 11.02 24.06 -4.28
CA ALA A 502 10.97 23.35 -2.99
C ALA A 502 11.73 24.11 -1.89
N LYS A 503 12.91 24.66 -2.20
CA LYS A 503 13.68 25.51 -1.27
C LYS A 503 12.95 26.80 -0.91
N LEU A 504 12.28 27.43 -1.88
CA LEU A 504 11.45 28.61 -1.64
C LEU A 504 10.31 28.26 -0.67
N ASN A 505 9.60 27.16 -0.93
CA ASN A 505 8.50 26.71 -0.08
C ASN A 505 8.99 26.32 1.33
N ALA A 506 10.13 25.64 1.46
CA ALA A 506 10.73 25.33 2.75
C ALA A 506 11.07 26.58 3.57
N LYS A 507 11.65 27.59 2.92
CA LYS A 507 11.91 28.90 3.55
C LYS A 507 10.62 29.58 3.99
N SER A 508 9.57 29.52 3.17
CA SER A 508 8.24 30.09 3.48
C SER A 508 7.58 29.39 4.68
N VAL A 509 7.79 28.08 4.87
CA VAL A 509 7.39 27.39 6.09
C VAL A 509 8.07 27.99 7.32
N ILE A 510 9.37 28.26 7.25
CA ILE A 510 10.11 28.90 8.36
C ILE A 510 9.62 30.34 8.60
N GLU A 511 9.33 31.10 7.54
CA GLU A 511 8.74 32.43 7.65
C GLU A 511 7.43 32.40 8.44
N GLY A 512 6.54 31.47 8.09
CA GLY A 512 5.26 31.29 8.76
C GLY A 512 5.38 30.79 10.21
N LEU A 513 6.24 29.82 10.48
CA LEU A 513 6.49 29.32 11.84
C LEU A 513 6.99 30.44 12.77
N LYS A 514 7.92 31.26 12.30
CA LYS A 514 8.42 32.41 13.05
C LYS A 514 7.38 33.53 13.25
N GLY A 515 6.33 33.56 12.41
CA GLY A 515 5.19 34.47 12.55
C GLY A 515 4.19 34.05 13.62
N LEU A 516 4.28 32.81 14.13
CA LEU A 516 3.41 32.34 15.20
C LEU A 516 3.73 33.04 16.53
N LYS A 517 2.68 33.37 17.29
CA LYS A 517 2.83 34.00 18.64
C LYS A 517 3.70 33.11 19.57
N HIS A 518 3.57 31.81 19.43
CA HIS A 518 4.32 30.80 20.19
C HIS A 518 4.91 29.78 19.22
N ASP A 519 6.06 30.10 18.62
CA ASP A 519 6.78 29.18 17.74
C ASP A 519 7.43 28.05 18.56
N PRO A 520 6.94 26.79 18.45
CA PRO A 520 7.46 25.67 19.22
C PRO A 520 8.87 25.25 18.78
N LEU A 521 9.29 25.68 17.59
CA LEU A 521 10.55 25.30 16.96
C LEU A 521 11.64 26.35 17.07
N LYS A 522 11.34 27.55 17.60
CA LYS A 522 12.26 28.70 17.69
C LYS A 522 13.63 28.33 18.27
N ARG A 523 13.66 27.54 19.35
CA ARG A 523 14.90 27.13 20.04
C ARG A 523 15.79 26.18 19.24
N TYR A 524 15.23 25.56 18.21
CA TYR A 524 15.91 24.59 17.37
C TYR A 524 16.40 25.14 16.05
N LEU A 525 16.11 26.42 15.74
CA LEU A 525 16.54 27.03 14.49
C LEU A 525 18.08 27.10 14.37
N SER A 526 18.59 26.73 13.19
CA SER A 526 19.99 26.91 12.79
C SER A 526 20.33 28.41 12.62
N LYS A 527 21.57 28.73 12.29
CA LYS A 527 21.98 30.09 11.92
C LYS A 527 21.15 30.60 10.73
N ASP A 528 20.90 29.77 9.73
CA ASP A 528 20.14 30.14 8.54
C ASP A 528 18.64 30.30 8.87
N GLY A 529 18.07 29.39 9.66
CA GLY A 529 16.69 29.53 10.13
C GLY A 529 16.44 30.82 10.92
N ARG A 530 17.39 31.21 11.77
CA ARG A 530 17.30 32.50 12.50
C ARG A 530 17.32 33.73 11.61
N ARG A 531 18.00 33.67 10.45
CA ARG A 531 18.08 34.77 9.48
C ARG A 531 16.80 34.99 8.66
N VAL A 532 15.96 33.96 8.53
CA VAL A 532 14.68 34.07 7.82
C VAL A 532 13.81 35.11 8.52
N LYS A 533 13.20 36.01 7.78
CA LYS A 533 12.25 37.00 8.32
C LYS A 533 10.92 36.31 8.66
N ALA A 534 10.29 36.75 9.74
CA ALA A 534 8.97 36.29 10.11
C ALA A 534 7.90 36.88 9.19
N THR A 535 6.92 36.07 8.79
CA THR A 535 5.74 36.52 8.06
C THR A 535 4.50 35.90 8.70
N SER A 536 3.44 36.66 8.92
CA SER A 536 2.17 36.17 9.42
C SER A 536 1.02 36.75 8.61
N PHE A 537 0.15 35.91 8.15
CA PHE A 537 -1.17 36.27 7.64
C PHE A 537 -2.22 35.83 8.66
N ARG A 538 -3.10 36.73 9.04
CA ARG A 538 -4.19 36.49 10.00
C ARG A 538 -5.39 35.86 9.31
#